data_fbfff82e145d534a6351893b91db0c78
#
_entry.id   fbfff82e145d534a6351893b91db0c78
#
_cell.length_a   1.000
_cell.length_b   1.000
_cell.length_c   1.000
_cell.angle_alpha   90.00
_cell.angle_beta   90.00
_cell.angle_gamma   90.00
#
_symmetry.space_group_name_H-M   'P 1'
#
loop_
_entity.id
_entity.type
_entity.pdbx_description
1 polymer ?
#
loop_
_entity_poly.entity_id
_entity_poly.type
_entity_poly.pdbx_seq_one_letter_code
_entity_poly.pdbx_strand_id
1 'polypeptide(L)' 'MANFYTFRYLAADGRIQRMIFVELPDLKSAEGRAYHLMPDEAVSVEIWREDDLVCKRLRHEVTASTGSAHAAAGR' A
#
# COMPACT_ATOMS: atom_id res chain seq x y z
N MET A 1 13.89 -1.89 -15.75
CA MET A 1 14.63 -1.19 -14.71
C MET A 1 13.84 -1.11 -13.46
N ALA A 2 14.51 -1.20 -12.30
CA ALA A 2 13.84 -1.14 -11.02
C ALA A 2 13.67 0.31 -10.58
N ASN A 3 12.65 0.53 -9.76
CA ASN A 3 12.38 1.83 -9.17
C ASN A 3 12.45 1.70 -7.67
N PHE A 4 12.77 2.80 -7.00
CA PHE A 4 12.82 2.83 -5.55
C PHE A 4 11.52 3.39 -5.03
N TYR A 5 10.86 2.62 -4.18
CA TYR A 5 9.58 3.00 -3.59
C TYR A 5 9.70 3.10 -2.08
N THR A 6 8.92 3.99 -1.50
CA THR A 6 8.79 4.12 -0.06
C THR A 6 7.33 3.87 0.30
N PHE A 7 7.11 2.96 1.23
CA PHE A 7 5.77 2.70 1.76
C PHE A 7 5.66 3.35 3.11
N ARG A 8 4.71 4.27 3.28
CA ARG A 8 4.43 4.89 4.56
C ARG A 8 3.11 4.36 5.06
N TYR A 9 3.14 3.71 6.21
CA TYR A 9 1.93 3.15 6.82
C TYR A 9 1.49 4.09 7.93
N LEU A 10 0.24 4.51 7.87
CA LEU A 10 -0.26 5.56 8.73
C LEU A 10 -1.33 5.05 9.68
N ALA A 11 -1.28 5.53 10.92
CA ALA A 11 -2.30 5.23 11.91
C ALA A 11 -3.51 6.14 11.70
N ALA A 12 -4.57 5.89 12.45
CA ALA A 12 -5.81 6.65 12.33
C ALA A 12 -5.61 8.14 12.60
N ASP A 13 -4.63 8.48 13.45
CA ASP A 13 -4.35 9.88 13.78
C ASP A 13 -3.39 10.54 12.77
N GLY A 14 -3.02 9.82 11.72
CA GLY A 14 -2.14 10.35 10.69
C GLY A 14 -0.66 10.16 10.94
N ARG A 15 -0.30 9.54 12.05
CA ARG A 15 1.11 9.33 12.38
C ARG A 15 1.67 8.17 11.59
N ILE A 16 2.93 8.30 11.18
CA ILE A 16 3.60 7.22 10.46
C ILE A 16 3.96 6.12 11.44
N GLN A 17 3.41 4.93 11.23
CA GLN A 17 3.70 3.78 12.06
C GLN A 17 4.89 2.99 11.54
N ARG A 18 5.06 2.96 10.25
CA ARG A 18 6.16 2.20 9.65
C ARG A 18 6.50 2.81 8.31
N MET A 19 7.77 2.75 7.96
CA MET A 19 8.24 3.21 6.68
C MET A 19 9.17 2.14 6.12
N ILE A 20 8.92 1.72 4.89
CA ILE A 20 9.69 0.64 4.27
C ILE A 20 10.20 1.14 2.93
N PHE A 21 11.48 0.89 2.66
CA PHE A 21 12.11 1.25 1.41
C PHE A 21 12.39 -0.01 0.62
N VAL A 22 11.95 -0.04 -0.64
CA VAL A 22 12.11 -1.23 -1.48
C VAL A 22 12.47 -0.83 -2.89
N GLU A 23 13.07 -1.77 -3.61
CA GLU A 23 13.35 -1.61 -5.03
C GLU A 23 12.51 -2.64 -5.77
N LEU A 24 11.62 -2.17 -6.66
CA LEU A 24 10.71 -3.04 -7.39
C LEU A 24 10.60 -2.58 -8.83
N PRO A 25 10.21 -3.46 -9.74
CA PRO A 25 10.21 -3.13 -11.16
C PRO A 25 9.13 -2.14 -11.56
N ASP A 26 7.97 -2.14 -10.92
CA ASP A 26 6.87 -1.28 -11.33
C ASP A 26 5.92 -1.01 -10.17
N LEU A 27 4.96 -0.12 -10.40
CA LEU A 27 4.01 0.28 -9.38
C LEU A 27 3.08 -0.86 -8.98
N LYS A 28 2.72 -1.70 -9.92
CA LYS A 28 1.82 -2.82 -9.60
C LYS A 28 2.48 -3.77 -8.59
N SER A 29 3.75 -4.07 -8.80
CA SER A 29 4.50 -4.88 -7.85
C SER A 29 4.62 -4.17 -6.50
N ALA A 30 4.82 -2.86 -6.53
CA ALA A 30 4.92 -2.08 -5.31
C ALA A 30 3.61 -2.11 -4.54
N GLU A 31 2.48 -1.98 -5.22
CA GLU A 31 1.17 -2.04 -4.56
C GLU A 31 0.98 -3.38 -3.87
N GLY A 32 1.26 -4.46 -4.57
CA GLY A 32 1.11 -5.79 -3.98
C GLY A 32 1.98 -5.98 -2.75
N ARG A 33 3.24 -5.54 -2.84
CA ARG A 33 4.15 -5.67 -1.72
C ARG A 33 3.69 -4.79 -0.56
N ALA A 34 3.26 -3.57 -0.84
CA ALA A 34 2.81 -2.66 0.21
C ALA A 34 1.61 -3.22 0.96
N TYR A 35 0.67 -3.80 0.24
CA TYR A 35 -0.53 -4.37 0.86
C TYR A 35 -0.17 -5.60 1.68
N HIS A 36 0.74 -6.41 1.18
CA HIS A 36 1.16 -7.62 1.89
C HIS A 36 1.83 -7.30 3.22
N LEU A 37 2.58 -6.21 3.28
CA LEU A 37 3.37 -5.85 4.46
C LEU A 37 2.64 -4.90 5.40
N MET A 38 1.37 -4.60 5.15
CA MET A 38 0.64 -3.62 5.93
C MET A 38 0.46 -4.06 7.37
N PRO A 39 0.90 -3.23 8.35
CA PRO A 39 0.72 -3.57 9.76
C PRO A 39 -0.75 -3.54 10.16
N ASP A 40 -1.09 -4.30 11.19
CA ASP A 40 -2.49 -4.41 11.62
C ASP A 40 -3.06 -3.08 12.10
N GLU A 41 -2.25 -2.25 12.73
CA GLU A 41 -2.72 -0.97 13.27
C GLU A 41 -2.80 0.13 12.23
N ALA A 42 -2.22 -0.07 11.08
CA ALA A 42 -2.23 0.95 10.04
C ALA A 42 -3.61 1.02 9.40
N VAL A 43 -4.09 2.25 9.15
CA VAL A 43 -5.38 2.46 8.50
C VAL A 43 -5.21 2.87 7.05
N SER A 44 -4.00 3.26 6.66
CA SER A 44 -3.74 3.63 5.27
C SER A 44 -2.29 3.40 4.93
N VAL A 45 -2.00 3.36 3.64
CA VAL A 45 -0.65 3.23 3.13
C VAL A 45 -0.46 4.23 2.00
N GLU A 46 0.68 4.90 2.01
CA GLU A 46 1.10 5.78 0.93
C GLU A 46 2.29 5.13 0.23
N ILE A 47 2.23 5.08 -1.09
CA ILE A 47 3.34 4.57 -1.88
C ILE A 47 3.97 5.75 -2.60
N TRP A 48 5.23 5.98 -2.31
CA TRP A 48 5.99 7.07 -2.90
C TRP A 48 7.05 6.49 -3.84
N ARG A 49 7.21 7.11 -4.98
CA ARG A 49 8.32 6.79 -5.86
C ARG A 49 9.25 7.99 -5.83
N GLU A 50 10.39 7.83 -5.15
CA GLU A 50 11.31 8.92 -4.86
C GLU A 50 10.53 10.00 -4.12
N ASP A 51 10.37 11.19 -4.67
CA ASP A 51 9.69 12.29 -3.99
C ASP A 51 8.23 12.43 -4.37
N ASP A 52 7.72 11.53 -5.21
CA ASP A 52 6.35 11.64 -5.72
C ASP A 52 5.43 10.63 -5.06
N LEU A 53 4.32 11.12 -4.54
CA LEU A 53 3.26 10.24 -4.05
C LEU A 53 2.53 9.68 -5.26
N VAL A 54 2.66 8.37 -5.46
CA VAL A 54 2.06 7.74 -6.64
C VAL A 54 0.80 6.95 -6.32
N CYS A 55 0.58 6.64 -5.05
CA CYS A 55 -0.61 5.86 -4.68
C CYS A 55 -0.89 6.03 -3.21
N LYS A 56 -2.17 6.13 -2.85
CA LYS A 56 -2.59 6.13 -1.45
C LYS A 56 -3.85 5.30 -1.35
N ARG A 57 -3.87 4.39 -0.37
CA ARG A 57 -5.02 3.51 -0.17
C ARG A 57 -5.37 3.42 1.30
N LEU A 58 -6.65 3.39 1.59
CA LEU A 58 -7.14 3.12 2.93
C LEU A 58 -7.21 1.61 3.14
N ARG A 59 -7.19 1.18 4.40
CA ARG A 59 -7.19 -0.25 4.71
C ARG A 59 -8.37 -0.97 4.06
N HIS A 60 -9.55 -0.36 4.11
CA HIS A 60 -10.72 -1.02 3.52
C HIS A 60 -10.57 -1.14 2.01
N GLU A 61 -9.86 -0.21 1.37
CA GLU A 61 -9.59 -0.31 -0.07
C GLU A 61 -8.62 -1.43 -0.37
N VAL A 62 -7.62 -1.60 0.50
CA VAL A 62 -6.67 -2.69 0.35
C VAL A 62 -7.38 -4.03 0.45
N THR A 63 -8.21 -4.16 1.47
CA THR A 63 -8.99 -5.37 1.67
C THR A 63 -9.90 -5.63 0.47
N ALA A 64 -10.56 -4.59 -0.02
CA ALA A 64 -11.42 -4.71 -1.18
C ALA A 64 -10.61 -5.12 -2.40
N SER A 65 -9.40 -4.58 -2.56
CA SER A 65 -8.57 -4.92 -3.69
C SER A 65 -8.14 -6.38 -3.67
N THR A 66 -7.76 -6.87 -2.51
CA THR A 66 -7.25 -8.23 -2.39
C THR A 66 -8.36 -9.25 -2.39
N GLY A 67 -9.50 -8.90 -1.83
CA GLY A 67 -10.62 -9.80 -1.76
C GLY A 67 -11.74 -9.44 -2.70
N SER A 68 -11.61 -8.35 -3.40
CA SER A 68 -12.71 -7.78 -4.13
C SER A 68 -13.19 -8.65 -5.26
N ALA A 69 -12.28 -9.24 -5.96
CA ALA A 69 -12.69 -10.11 -7.04
C ALA A 69 -13.64 -11.17 -6.51
N HIS A 70 -13.25 -11.70 -5.40
CA HIS A 70 -14.05 -12.69 -4.74
C HIS A 70 -15.35 -12.10 -4.19
N ALA A 71 -15.23 -11.00 -3.48
CA ALA A 71 -16.38 -10.37 -2.88
C ALA A 71 -17.34 -9.89 -3.94
N ALA A 72 -16.82 -9.30 -4.97
CA ALA A 72 -17.67 -8.83 -6.06
C ALA A 72 -18.36 -9.97 -6.74
N ALA A 73 -17.66 -11.04 -6.92
CA ALA A 73 -18.25 -12.23 -7.55
C ALA A 73 -19.35 -12.81 -6.68
N GLY A 74 -19.25 -12.59 -5.41
CA GLY A 74 -20.23 -13.11 -4.49
C GLY A 74 -21.56 -12.41 -4.58
N ARG A 75 -21.65 -11.40 -5.40
CA ARG A 75 -22.90 -10.69 -5.46
C ARG A 75 -23.72 -11.00 -6.56
#